data_269be36e8b7918115f112a863a8aae8a
#
_entry.id   269be36e8b7918115f112a863a8aae8a
#
_cell.length_a   1.000
_cell.length_b   1.000
_cell.length_c   1.000
_cell.angle_alpha   90.00
_cell.angle_beta   90.00
_cell.angle_gamma   90.00
#
_symmetry.space_group_name_H-M   'P 1'
#
loop_
_entity.id
_entity.type
_entity.pdbx_description
1 polymer ?
#
loop_
_entity_poly.entity_id
_entity_poly.type
_entity_poly.pdbx_seq_one_letter_code
_entity_poly.pdbx_strand_id
1 'polypeptide(L)'
;RTTLGPKGMDKMLVDSLGDIVITNDGVTILKEMDISHPAAKMLVEVAKTQEDEVGDGTTTAVIIAGELLKEAENLIEMGVHPTIIALGYRQAALKAQEILDMISIEASDSETLRKVAVTAMTGKGSERAKDKLAELVVEAVMQVEEDGEVERDNINIQRIQGASVNESRIVNGIVIDKARADNSMPKRIE
;
A
#
# COMPACT_ATOMS: atom_id res chain seq x y z
N ARG A 1 -2.40 9.64 12.04
CA ARG A 1 -1.58 10.81 11.69
C ARG A 1 -0.10 10.63 12.02
N THR A 2 0.21 10.07 13.20
CA THR A 2 1.61 9.91 13.67
C THR A 2 2.42 8.89 12.87
N THR A 3 1.79 8.07 12.05
CA THR A 3 2.41 7.06 11.18
C THR A 3 2.63 7.55 9.75
N LEU A 4 2.14 8.75 9.40
CA LEU A 4 2.17 9.27 8.02
C LEU A 4 3.51 9.93 7.70
N GLY A 5 3.99 9.65 6.49
CA GLY A 5 5.13 10.32 5.86
C GLY A 5 6.50 9.80 6.32
N PRO A 6 7.59 10.41 5.82
CA PRO A 6 8.96 9.93 6.02
C PRO A 6 9.44 9.98 7.48
N LYS A 7 8.75 10.72 8.34
CA LYS A 7 8.98 10.76 9.80
C LYS A 7 7.88 10.04 10.59
N GLY A 8 7.10 9.21 9.91
CA GLY A 8 6.08 8.38 10.54
C GLY A 8 6.68 7.46 11.61
N MET A 9 5.96 7.30 12.71
CA MET A 9 6.35 6.41 13.81
C MET A 9 5.59 5.10 13.71
N ASP A 10 6.25 3.99 14.00
CA ASP A 10 5.59 2.71 14.13
C ASP A 10 4.63 2.69 15.33
N LYS A 11 3.56 1.94 15.21
CA LYS A 11 2.64 1.60 16.29
C LYS A 11 2.89 0.18 16.73
N MET A 12 2.92 -0.02 18.03
CA MET A 12 2.88 -1.36 18.61
C MET A 12 1.44 -1.63 19.06
N LEU A 13 0.85 -2.66 18.47
CA LEU A 13 -0.49 -3.14 18.78
C LEU A 13 -0.35 -4.46 19.54
N VAL A 14 -1.15 -4.64 20.56
CA VAL A 14 -1.19 -5.89 21.35
C VAL A 14 -2.64 -6.34 21.37
N ASP A 15 -2.91 -7.53 20.86
CA ASP A 15 -4.25 -8.08 20.86
C ASP A 15 -4.64 -8.70 22.23
N SER A 16 -5.87 -9.21 22.33
CA SER A 16 -6.39 -9.83 23.54
C SER A 16 -5.69 -11.16 23.91
N LEU A 17 -4.97 -11.77 22.98
CA LEU A 17 -4.21 -13.01 23.17
C LEU A 17 -2.75 -12.75 23.53
N GLY A 18 -2.31 -11.48 23.45
CA GLY A 18 -0.95 -11.07 23.73
C GLY A 18 -0.03 -11.06 22.50
N ASP A 19 -0.56 -11.28 21.30
CA ASP A 19 0.20 -11.14 20.07
C ASP A 19 0.56 -9.70 19.79
N ILE A 20 1.79 -9.46 19.35
CA ILE A 20 2.35 -8.11 19.16
C ILE A 20 2.58 -7.87 17.68
N VAL A 21 1.96 -6.81 17.14
CA VAL A 21 2.19 -6.30 15.79
C VAL A 21 2.80 -4.92 15.86
N ILE A 22 3.94 -4.72 15.19
CA ILE A 22 4.61 -3.41 15.09
C ILE A 22 4.55 -2.98 13.62
N THR A 23 3.87 -1.88 13.34
CA THR A 23 3.64 -1.39 11.98
C THR A 23 3.36 0.11 11.96
N ASN A 24 3.66 0.75 10.83
CA ASN A 24 3.18 2.10 10.52
C ASN A 24 2.18 2.13 9.37
N ASP A 25 1.84 0.97 8.82
CA ASP A 25 0.87 0.86 7.74
C ASP A 25 -0.56 1.03 8.24
N GLY A 26 -1.30 1.94 7.58
CA GLY A 26 -2.65 2.33 8.03
C GLY A 26 -3.65 1.20 7.98
N VAL A 27 -3.64 0.38 6.92
CA VAL A 27 -4.59 -0.73 6.79
C VAL A 27 -4.30 -1.84 7.80
N THR A 28 -3.03 -2.17 8.02
CA THR A 28 -2.62 -3.15 9.03
C THR A 28 -3.05 -2.72 10.42
N ILE A 29 -2.81 -1.45 10.79
CA ILE A 29 -3.27 -0.90 12.08
C ILE A 29 -4.78 -1.06 12.24
N LEU A 30 -5.56 -0.75 11.21
CA LEU A 30 -7.01 -0.81 11.28
C LEU A 30 -7.55 -2.25 11.30
N LYS A 31 -6.87 -3.19 10.66
CA LYS A 31 -7.22 -4.62 10.70
C LYS A 31 -7.00 -5.24 12.08
N GLU A 32 -5.94 -4.81 12.77
CA GLU A 32 -5.60 -5.29 14.12
C GLU A 32 -6.45 -4.63 15.24
N MET A 33 -7.15 -3.55 14.93
CA MET A 33 -8.03 -2.89 15.90
C MET A 33 -9.41 -3.54 15.96
N ASP A 34 -9.89 -3.83 17.18
CA ASP A 34 -11.29 -4.26 17.37
C ASP A 34 -12.24 -3.06 17.24
N ILE A 35 -12.73 -2.87 16.03
CA ILE A 35 -13.62 -1.75 15.67
C ILE A 35 -15.07 -2.25 15.62
N SER A 36 -15.88 -1.83 16.59
CA SER A 36 -17.29 -2.21 16.68
C SER A 36 -18.22 -1.25 15.93
N HIS A 37 -17.89 0.06 15.87
CA HIS A 37 -18.76 1.09 15.30
C HIS A 37 -18.92 0.94 13.77
N PRO A 38 -20.17 0.93 13.23
CA PRO A 38 -20.40 0.69 11.80
C PRO A 38 -19.72 1.70 10.87
N ALA A 39 -19.79 3.00 11.18
CA ALA A 39 -19.13 4.03 10.37
C ALA A 39 -17.59 3.90 10.38
N ALA A 40 -17.01 3.50 11.50
CA ALA A 40 -15.58 3.25 11.58
C ALA A 40 -15.18 2.01 10.77
N LYS A 41 -16.03 0.97 10.71
CA LYS A 41 -15.84 -0.18 9.80
C LYS A 41 -15.82 0.24 8.33
N MET A 42 -16.64 1.21 7.94
CA MET A 42 -16.57 1.75 6.56
C MET A 42 -15.23 2.41 6.26
N LEU A 43 -14.59 3.06 7.23
CA LEU A 43 -13.23 3.61 7.05
C LEU A 43 -12.18 2.51 6.88
N VAL A 44 -12.37 1.36 7.53
CA VAL A 44 -11.51 0.19 7.32
C VAL A 44 -11.64 -0.32 5.89
N GLU A 45 -12.87 -0.37 5.36
CA GLU A 45 -13.10 -0.78 3.97
C GLU A 45 -12.49 0.22 2.97
N VAL A 46 -12.53 1.53 3.25
CA VAL A 46 -11.80 2.53 2.44
C VAL A 46 -10.30 2.22 2.40
N ALA A 47 -9.69 1.88 3.54
CA ALA A 47 -8.28 1.53 3.60
C ALA A 47 -7.96 0.25 2.82
N LYS A 48 -8.81 -0.77 2.92
CA LYS A 48 -8.64 -2.03 2.18
C LYS A 48 -8.77 -1.81 0.67
N THR A 49 -9.79 -1.09 0.23
CA THR A 49 -9.96 -0.76 -1.19
C THR A 49 -8.74 -0.02 -1.73
N GLN A 50 -8.21 0.95 -0.98
CA GLN A 50 -6.99 1.66 -1.36
C GLN A 50 -5.77 0.72 -1.44
N GLU A 51 -5.66 -0.27 -0.55
CA GLU A 51 -4.61 -1.29 -0.59
C GLU A 51 -4.73 -2.18 -1.83
N ASP A 52 -5.94 -2.65 -2.11
CA ASP A 52 -6.21 -3.58 -3.20
C ASP A 52 -6.02 -2.94 -4.58
N GLU A 53 -6.46 -1.69 -4.74
CA GLU A 53 -6.43 -0.97 -6.02
C GLU A 53 -5.07 -0.32 -6.32
N VAL A 54 -4.41 0.24 -5.29
CA VAL A 54 -3.20 1.07 -5.47
C VAL A 54 -1.98 0.49 -4.74
N GLY A 55 -2.17 -0.24 -3.66
CA GLY A 55 -1.08 -0.80 -2.83
C GLY A 55 -0.33 0.21 -1.96
N ASP A 56 -0.70 1.48 -1.99
CA ASP A 56 -0.10 2.54 -1.17
C ASP A 56 -1.13 3.64 -0.84
N GLY A 57 -0.75 4.56 0.08
CA GLY A 57 -1.61 5.70 0.45
C GLY A 57 -2.76 5.36 1.39
N THR A 58 -2.82 4.16 1.96
CA THR A 58 -3.89 3.71 2.86
C THR A 58 -4.09 4.63 4.05
N THR A 59 -2.99 5.05 4.71
CA THR A 59 -3.02 6.00 5.83
C THR A 59 -3.57 7.35 5.40
N THR A 60 -3.17 7.85 4.23
CA THR A 60 -3.65 9.13 3.69
C THR A 60 -5.14 9.09 3.41
N ALA A 61 -5.64 8.05 2.76
CA ALA A 61 -7.06 7.87 2.45
C ALA A 61 -7.92 7.88 3.72
N VAL A 62 -7.50 7.14 4.75
CA VAL A 62 -8.22 7.09 6.03
C VAL A 62 -8.19 8.44 6.77
N ILE A 63 -7.06 9.14 6.76
CA ILE A 63 -6.95 10.46 7.40
C ILE A 63 -7.87 11.47 6.70
N ILE A 64 -7.86 11.51 5.36
CA ILE A 64 -8.74 12.41 4.61
C ILE A 64 -10.21 12.09 4.90
N ALA A 65 -10.61 10.83 4.83
CA ALA A 65 -11.98 10.42 5.13
C ALA A 65 -12.40 10.77 6.57
N GLY A 66 -11.51 10.53 7.54
CA GLY A 66 -11.75 10.88 8.94
C GLY A 66 -11.87 12.38 9.19
N GLU A 67 -11.03 13.21 8.55
CA GLU A 67 -11.12 14.66 8.67
C GLU A 67 -12.39 15.23 8.02
N LEU A 68 -12.78 14.69 6.84
CA LEU A 68 -14.03 15.08 6.20
C LEU A 68 -15.25 14.75 7.07
N LEU A 69 -15.27 13.60 7.75
CA LEU A 69 -16.34 13.24 8.67
C LEU A 69 -16.37 14.18 9.89
N LYS A 70 -15.19 14.52 10.43
CA LYS A 70 -15.09 15.44 11.56
C LYS A 70 -15.58 16.85 11.18
N GLU A 71 -15.21 17.35 10.01
CA GLU A 71 -15.70 18.64 9.53
C GLU A 71 -17.20 18.61 9.20
N ALA A 72 -17.74 17.46 8.76
CA ALA A 72 -19.17 17.27 8.58
C ALA A 72 -19.92 17.41 9.91
N GLU A 73 -19.39 16.85 11.01
CA GLU A 73 -19.95 17.01 12.36
C GLU A 73 -20.02 18.48 12.75
N ASN A 74 -18.91 19.22 12.63
CA ASN A 74 -18.86 20.66 12.89
C ASN A 74 -19.92 21.45 12.09
N LEU A 75 -20.07 21.13 10.80
CA LEU A 75 -21.05 21.79 9.93
C LEU A 75 -22.50 21.48 10.33
N ILE A 76 -22.77 20.25 10.78
CA ILE A 76 -24.11 19.85 11.29
C ILE A 76 -24.42 20.63 12.57
N GLU A 77 -23.47 20.78 13.49
CA GLU A 77 -23.62 21.59 14.71
C GLU A 77 -23.90 23.06 14.39
N MET A 78 -23.35 23.58 13.29
CA MET A 78 -23.63 24.91 12.77
C MET A 78 -24.99 25.03 12.05
N GLY A 79 -25.76 23.94 11.97
CA GLY A 79 -27.10 23.90 11.35
C GLY A 79 -27.11 23.61 9.84
N VAL A 80 -25.99 23.20 9.26
CA VAL A 80 -25.96 22.82 7.84
C VAL A 80 -26.56 21.42 7.68
N HIS A 81 -27.51 21.27 6.75
CA HIS A 81 -28.18 20.01 6.53
C HIS A 81 -27.23 18.97 5.91
N PRO A 82 -27.20 17.70 6.37
CA PRO A 82 -26.27 16.66 5.91
C PRO A 82 -26.27 16.44 4.39
N THR A 83 -27.44 16.60 3.71
CA THR A 83 -27.51 16.47 2.25
C THR A 83 -26.75 17.56 1.52
N ILE A 84 -26.68 18.77 2.07
CA ILE A 84 -25.91 19.88 1.51
C ILE A 84 -24.41 19.59 1.65
N ILE A 85 -23.99 19.07 2.81
CA ILE A 85 -22.59 18.67 3.07
C ILE A 85 -22.18 17.55 2.07
N ALA A 86 -23.04 16.54 1.91
CA ALA A 86 -22.77 15.44 0.98
C ALA A 86 -22.68 15.92 -0.48
N LEU A 87 -23.53 16.89 -0.88
CA LEU A 87 -23.46 17.50 -2.21
C LEU A 87 -22.15 18.27 -2.39
N GLY A 88 -21.75 19.06 -1.38
CA GLY A 88 -20.51 19.81 -1.39
C GLY A 88 -19.27 18.90 -1.52
N TYR A 89 -19.25 17.79 -0.77
CA TYR A 89 -18.15 16.82 -0.86
C TYR A 89 -18.09 16.13 -2.23
N ARG A 90 -19.24 15.83 -2.84
CA ARG A 90 -19.29 15.28 -4.20
C ARG A 90 -18.72 16.25 -5.23
N GLN A 91 -19.10 17.53 -5.14
CA GLN A 91 -18.57 18.57 -6.04
C GLN A 91 -17.07 18.78 -5.83
N ALA A 92 -16.61 18.79 -4.57
CA ALA A 92 -15.21 18.88 -4.23
C ALA A 92 -14.38 17.70 -4.77
N ALA A 93 -14.92 16.48 -4.70
CA ALA A 93 -14.27 15.29 -5.24
C ALA A 93 -14.08 15.38 -6.76
N LEU A 94 -15.12 15.80 -7.51
CA LEU A 94 -15.00 16.00 -8.96
C LEU A 94 -13.94 17.07 -9.28
N LYS A 95 -13.94 18.18 -8.53
CA LYS A 95 -12.95 19.24 -8.74
C LYS A 95 -11.54 18.82 -8.38
N ALA A 96 -11.39 18.01 -7.33
CA ALA A 96 -10.10 17.45 -6.95
C ALA A 96 -9.54 16.51 -8.04
N GLN A 97 -10.39 15.71 -8.67
CA GLN A 97 -10.00 14.85 -9.79
C GLN A 97 -9.49 15.66 -10.99
N GLU A 98 -10.21 16.71 -11.40
CA GLU A 98 -9.75 17.61 -12.47
C GLU A 98 -8.37 18.26 -12.14
N ILE A 99 -8.16 18.64 -10.88
CA ILE A 99 -6.89 19.25 -10.45
C ILE A 99 -5.78 18.20 -10.47
N LEU A 100 -6.04 16.98 -9.99
CA LEU A 100 -5.07 15.89 -10.01
C LEU A 100 -4.64 15.56 -11.45
N ASP A 101 -5.58 15.51 -12.39
CA ASP A 101 -5.27 15.28 -13.81
C ASP A 101 -4.35 16.39 -14.39
N MET A 102 -4.54 17.66 -13.96
CA MET A 102 -3.71 18.76 -14.40
C MET A 102 -2.30 18.79 -13.81
N ILE A 103 -2.12 18.29 -12.58
CA ILE A 103 -0.84 18.35 -11.86
C ILE A 103 -0.08 17.02 -11.88
N SER A 104 -0.71 15.94 -12.34
CA SER A 104 -0.07 14.64 -12.46
C SER A 104 1.09 14.68 -13.45
N ILE A 105 2.11 13.90 -13.15
CA ILE A 105 3.29 13.72 -14.01
C ILE A 105 3.22 12.32 -14.59
N GLU A 106 3.41 12.22 -15.90
CA GLU A 106 3.50 10.91 -16.55
C GLU A 106 4.72 10.14 -16.03
N ALA A 107 4.52 8.89 -15.65
CA ALA A 107 5.54 8.02 -15.08
C ALA A 107 5.75 6.78 -15.95
N SER A 108 6.23 7.00 -17.19
CA SER A 108 6.52 5.93 -18.16
C SER A 108 7.99 5.53 -18.19
N ASP A 109 8.90 6.39 -17.72
CA ASP A 109 10.33 6.08 -17.71
C ASP A 109 10.78 5.36 -16.42
N SER A 110 11.77 4.50 -16.55
CA SER A 110 12.32 3.68 -15.47
C SER A 110 12.84 4.51 -14.28
N GLU A 111 13.36 5.73 -14.52
CA GLU A 111 13.86 6.59 -13.44
C GLU A 111 12.72 7.16 -12.60
N THR A 112 11.64 7.58 -13.25
CA THR A 112 10.43 8.08 -12.56
C THR A 112 9.74 6.95 -11.81
N LEU A 113 9.59 5.77 -12.41
CA LEU A 113 9.06 4.58 -11.73
C LEU A 113 9.89 4.20 -10.51
N ARG A 114 11.22 4.27 -10.60
CA ARG A 114 12.12 4.04 -9.46
C ARG A 114 11.88 5.05 -8.33
N LYS A 115 11.71 6.33 -8.64
CA LYS A 115 11.39 7.36 -7.64
C LYS A 115 10.05 7.10 -6.95
N VAL A 116 9.04 6.65 -7.69
CA VAL A 116 7.74 6.23 -7.15
C VAL A 116 7.91 5.06 -6.19
N ALA A 117 8.62 4.01 -6.59
CA ALA A 117 8.87 2.84 -5.76
C ALA A 117 9.66 3.19 -4.48
N VAL A 118 10.69 4.03 -4.57
CA VAL A 118 11.44 4.53 -3.41
C VAL A 118 10.54 5.33 -2.47
N THR A 119 9.67 6.17 -3.00
CA THR A 119 8.72 6.97 -2.21
C THR A 119 7.75 6.07 -1.44
N ALA A 120 7.18 5.06 -2.10
CA ALA A 120 6.27 4.10 -1.48
C ALA A 120 6.91 3.28 -0.34
N MET A 121 8.22 3.04 -0.40
CA MET A 121 8.96 2.30 0.62
C MET A 121 9.58 3.19 1.71
N THR A 122 9.60 4.51 1.52
CA THR A 122 10.21 5.45 2.48
C THR A 122 9.41 5.50 3.79
N GLY A 123 10.11 5.39 4.92
CA GLY A 123 9.51 5.37 6.24
C GLY A 123 8.87 4.03 6.64
N LYS A 124 9.00 3.00 5.81
CA LYS A 124 8.48 1.64 6.08
C LYS A 124 9.61 0.68 6.46
N GLY A 125 9.27 -0.54 6.87
CA GLY A 125 10.24 -1.57 7.28
C GLY A 125 11.29 -1.91 6.21
N SER A 126 11.02 -1.61 4.95
CA SER A 126 11.93 -1.77 3.81
C SER A 126 12.96 -0.64 3.63
N GLU A 127 12.93 0.40 4.47
CA GLU A 127 13.75 1.63 4.34
C GLU A 127 15.24 1.35 4.07
N ARG A 128 15.82 0.36 4.75
CA ARG A 128 17.26 0.04 4.62
C ARG A 128 17.64 -0.58 3.28
N ALA A 129 16.70 -1.17 2.58
CA ALA A 129 16.91 -1.86 1.30
C ALA A 129 16.10 -1.23 0.15
N LYS A 130 15.48 -0.06 0.37
CA LYS A 130 14.53 0.56 -0.56
C LYS A 130 15.10 0.79 -1.96
N ASP A 131 16.36 1.24 -2.06
CA ASP A 131 16.97 1.50 -3.37
C ASP A 131 17.12 0.20 -4.18
N LYS A 132 17.60 -0.86 -3.55
CA LYS A 132 17.73 -2.19 -4.19
C LYS A 132 16.38 -2.80 -4.52
N LEU A 133 15.42 -2.70 -3.60
CA LEU A 133 14.08 -3.22 -3.83
C LEU A 133 13.36 -2.42 -4.92
N ALA A 134 13.54 -1.10 -4.99
CA ALA A 134 12.98 -0.27 -6.04
C ALA A 134 13.49 -0.66 -7.43
N GLU A 135 14.79 -0.95 -7.56
CA GLU A 135 15.36 -1.45 -8.82
C GLU A 135 14.70 -2.76 -9.24
N LEU A 136 14.60 -3.73 -8.32
CA LEU A 136 13.97 -5.03 -8.58
C LEU A 136 12.49 -4.90 -8.95
N VAL A 137 11.74 -4.04 -8.24
CA VAL A 137 10.32 -3.82 -8.51
C VAL A 137 10.12 -3.23 -9.90
N VAL A 138 10.88 -2.20 -10.26
CA VAL A 138 10.79 -1.57 -11.58
C VAL A 138 11.18 -2.56 -12.68
N GLU A 139 12.25 -3.33 -12.49
CA GLU A 139 12.66 -4.37 -13.44
C GLU A 139 11.56 -5.43 -13.62
N ALA A 140 10.94 -5.90 -12.52
CA ALA A 140 9.84 -6.86 -12.57
C ALA A 140 8.60 -6.31 -13.28
N VAL A 141 8.22 -5.07 -13.00
CA VAL A 141 7.07 -4.40 -13.63
C VAL A 141 7.30 -4.23 -15.14
N MET A 142 8.46 -3.71 -15.55
CA MET A 142 8.80 -3.53 -16.97
C MET A 142 8.91 -4.85 -17.73
N GLN A 143 9.21 -5.95 -17.03
CA GLN A 143 9.31 -7.27 -17.66
C GLN A 143 7.95 -7.91 -17.95
N VAL A 144 6.92 -7.58 -17.16
CA VAL A 144 5.57 -8.14 -17.34
C VAL A 144 4.60 -7.15 -17.98
N GLU A 145 5.09 -5.97 -18.35
CA GLU A 145 4.33 -4.98 -19.10
C GLU A 145 4.02 -5.50 -20.51
N GLU A 146 2.76 -5.53 -20.88
CA GLU A 146 2.27 -5.85 -22.21
C GLU A 146 1.31 -4.73 -22.67
N ASP A 147 1.61 -4.09 -23.79
CA ASP A 147 0.80 -3.02 -24.40
C ASP A 147 0.46 -1.83 -23.45
N GLY A 148 1.36 -1.51 -22.51
CA GLY A 148 1.19 -0.43 -21.52
C GLY A 148 0.37 -0.82 -20.29
N GLU A 149 -0.04 -2.08 -20.18
CA GLU A 149 -0.72 -2.63 -19.02
C GLU A 149 0.18 -3.57 -18.23
N VAL A 150 0.05 -3.54 -16.91
CA VAL A 150 0.81 -4.42 -16.00
C VAL A 150 -0.17 -5.24 -15.17
N GLU A 151 -0.17 -6.53 -15.39
CA GLU A 151 -0.96 -7.45 -14.59
C GLU A 151 -0.15 -7.92 -13.37
N ARG A 152 -0.54 -7.46 -12.18
CA ARG A 152 0.18 -7.74 -10.92
C ARG A 152 0.33 -9.23 -10.64
N ASP A 153 -0.62 -10.05 -11.05
CA ASP A 153 -0.62 -11.50 -10.81
C ASP A 153 0.48 -12.23 -11.59
N ASN A 154 1.08 -11.58 -12.59
CA ASN A 154 2.25 -12.09 -13.31
C ASN A 154 3.56 -11.93 -12.50
N ILE A 155 3.53 -11.18 -11.38
CA ILE A 155 4.68 -10.99 -10.49
C ILE A 155 4.48 -11.80 -9.21
N ASN A 156 5.21 -12.90 -9.06
CA ASN A 156 5.17 -13.74 -7.88
C ASN A 156 6.32 -13.42 -6.92
N ILE A 157 6.00 -13.06 -5.68
CA ILE A 157 6.98 -12.75 -4.64
C ILE A 157 7.13 -13.91 -3.68
N GLN A 158 8.30 -14.56 -3.70
CA GLN A 158 8.64 -15.64 -2.77
C GLN A 158 9.55 -15.14 -1.65
N ARG A 159 9.18 -15.44 -0.40
CA ARG A 159 9.96 -15.10 0.79
C ARG A 159 10.76 -16.32 1.24
N ILE A 160 12.08 -16.23 1.16
CA ILE A 160 13.00 -17.31 1.56
C ILE A 160 13.76 -16.86 2.81
N GLN A 161 13.75 -17.67 3.86
CA GLN A 161 14.50 -17.40 5.09
C GLN A 161 15.98 -17.72 4.90
N GLY A 162 16.84 -16.97 5.58
CA GLY A 162 18.26 -17.28 5.71
C GLY A 162 19.24 -16.40 4.97
N ALA A 163 18.76 -15.40 4.18
CA ALA A 163 19.58 -14.44 3.45
C ALA A 163 19.19 -13.00 3.77
N SER A 164 20.08 -12.06 3.42
CA SER A 164 19.77 -10.63 3.53
C SER A 164 18.75 -10.21 2.46
N VAL A 165 17.91 -9.21 2.74
CA VAL A 165 17.04 -8.59 1.76
C VAL A 165 17.82 -8.07 0.54
N ASN A 166 19.07 -7.67 0.72
CA ASN A 166 19.96 -7.23 -0.36
C ASN A 166 20.33 -8.36 -1.33
N GLU A 167 20.11 -9.63 -0.97
CA GLU A 167 20.32 -10.79 -1.84
C GLU A 167 19.08 -11.14 -2.68
N SER A 168 18.01 -10.38 -2.52
CA SER A 168 16.80 -10.51 -3.35
C SER A 168 17.15 -10.31 -4.83
N ARG A 169 16.54 -11.12 -5.68
CA ARG A 169 16.79 -11.14 -7.13
C ARG A 169 15.54 -11.53 -7.91
N ILE A 170 15.50 -11.11 -9.15
CA ILE A 170 14.48 -11.57 -10.09
C ILE A 170 14.89 -12.94 -10.65
N VAL A 171 13.90 -13.79 -10.85
CA VAL A 171 14.01 -15.08 -11.52
C VAL A 171 13.02 -15.09 -12.67
N ASN A 172 13.53 -15.16 -13.90
CA ASN A 172 12.70 -15.27 -15.10
C ASN A 172 12.22 -16.72 -15.23
N GLY A 173 11.12 -17.03 -14.56
CA GLY A 173 10.59 -18.39 -14.52
C GLY A 173 9.71 -18.62 -13.29
N ILE A 174 9.51 -19.87 -12.95
CA ILE A 174 8.68 -20.28 -11.80
C ILE A 174 9.57 -20.61 -10.62
N VAL A 175 9.30 -20.03 -9.47
CA VAL A 175 9.93 -20.41 -8.19
C VAL A 175 9.00 -21.38 -7.46
N ILE A 176 9.47 -22.60 -7.24
CA ILE A 176 8.74 -23.66 -6.54
C ILE A 176 9.33 -23.80 -5.13
N ASP A 177 8.55 -23.42 -4.12
CA ASP A 177 8.92 -23.61 -2.70
C ASP A 177 8.65 -25.05 -2.26
N LYS A 178 9.36 -26.01 -2.87
CA LYS A 178 9.30 -27.42 -2.54
C LYS A 178 10.70 -28.04 -2.60
N ALA A 179 10.99 -28.92 -1.67
CA ALA A 179 12.18 -29.74 -1.76
C ALA A 179 12.04 -30.81 -2.85
N ARG A 180 13.16 -31.28 -3.35
CA ARG A 180 13.17 -32.45 -4.25
C ARG A 180 12.52 -33.65 -3.55
N ALA A 181 11.70 -34.39 -4.30
CA ALA A 181 10.99 -35.56 -3.78
C ALA A 181 11.95 -36.71 -3.39
N ASP A 182 13.10 -36.81 -4.08
CA ASP A 182 14.13 -37.81 -3.81
C ASP A 182 15.53 -37.22 -3.94
N ASN A 183 16.46 -37.70 -3.10
CA ASN A 183 17.85 -37.23 -3.14
C ASN A 183 18.62 -37.61 -4.41
N SER A 184 18.16 -38.64 -5.12
CA SER A 184 18.73 -39.06 -6.42
C SER A 184 18.39 -38.11 -7.56
N MET A 185 17.37 -37.25 -7.40
CA MET A 185 17.01 -36.26 -8.40
C MET A 185 18.13 -35.23 -8.58
N PRO A 186 18.47 -34.86 -9.82
CA PRO A 186 19.52 -33.87 -10.07
C PRO A 186 19.16 -32.51 -9.42
N LYS A 187 20.19 -31.81 -8.92
CA LYS A 187 20.02 -30.44 -8.38
C LYS A 187 19.81 -29.41 -9.49
N ARG A 188 20.22 -29.70 -10.69
CA ARG A 188 20.13 -28.86 -11.88
C ARG A 188 19.80 -29.72 -13.08
N ILE A 189 18.88 -29.25 -13.88
CA ILE A 189 18.51 -29.85 -15.18
C ILE A 189 18.69 -28.74 -16.21
N GLU A 190 19.39 -29.03 -17.29
CA GLU A 190 19.58 -28.14 -18.45
C GLU A 190 18.72 -28.60 -19.60
#